data_ce034c8868674abc0d3c6b5f38546b39
#
_entry.id   ce034c8868674abc0d3c6b5f38546b39
#
_cell.length_a   1.000
_cell.length_b   1.000
_cell.length_c   1.000
_cell.angle_alpha   90.00
_cell.angle_beta   90.00
_cell.angle_gamma   90.00
#
_symmetry.space_group_name_H-M   'P 1'
#
loop_
_entity.id
_entity.type
_entity.pdbx_description
1 polymer ?
#
loop_
_entity_poly.entity_id
_entity_poly.type
_entity_poly.pdbx_seq_one_letter_code
_entity_poly.pdbx_strand_id
1 'polypeptide(L)'
;MLRDLRETDVKAICDINQEALGYSFSPEETASQLARLSQDSHHFLLGYEYVASHVLLGYVHAEVYESLYSEAGFNILALAVSPQAQGQGI
;
A
#
# COMPACT_ATOMS: atom_id res chain seq x y z
N MET A 1 13.82 0.76 0.24
CA MET A 1 13.80 -0.57 -0.36
C MET A 1 12.35 -1.03 -0.55
N LEU A 2 12.02 -1.50 -1.72
CA LEU A 2 10.67 -2.02 -1.99
C LEU A 2 10.55 -3.46 -1.48
N ARG A 3 9.41 -3.76 -0.90
CA ARG A 3 9.08 -5.10 -0.42
C ARG A 3 7.57 -5.26 -0.33
N ASP A 4 7.11 -6.50 -0.19
CA ASP A 4 5.69 -6.75 0.01
C ASP A 4 5.25 -6.17 1.37
N LEU A 5 4.00 -5.70 1.40
CA LEU A 5 3.38 -5.30 2.67
C LEU A 5 3.13 -6.53 3.54
N ARG A 6 3.23 -6.34 4.85
CA ARG A 6 3.07 -7.41 5.85
C ARG A 6 2.07 -6.99 6.91
N GLU A 7 1.61 -7.97 7.66
CA GLU A 7 0.69 -7.74 8.77
C GLU A 7 1.27 -6.74 9.79
N THR A 8 2.58 -6.78 10.02
CA THR A 8 3.24 -5.85 10.95
C THR A 8 3.25 -4.41 10.46
N ASP A 9 2.88 -4.17 9.19
CA ASP A 9 2.82 -2.81 8.62
C ASP A 9 1.49 -2.12 8.88
N VAL A 10 0.50 -2.78 9.45
CA VAL A 10 -0.88 -2.28 9.56
C VAL A 10 -0.94 -0.91 10.23
N LYS A 11 -0.25 -0.73 11.34
CA LYS A 11 -0.27 0.56 12.03
C LYS A 11 0.32 1.67 11.18
N ALA A 12 1.46 1.39 10.53
CA ALA A 12 2.11 2.36 9.66
C ALA A 12 1.23 2.71 8.46
N ILE A 13 0.55 1.72 7.87
CA ILE A 13 -0.38 1.95 6.76
C ILE A 13 -1.52 2.87 7.21
N CYS A 14 -2.11 2.62 8.37
CA CYS A 14 -3.18 3.47 8.89
C CYS A 14 -2.70 4.90 9.10
N ASP A 15 -1.51 5.08 9.67
CA ASP A 15 -0.93 6.41 9.89
C ASP A 15 -0.67 7.13 8.57
N ILE A 16 -0.11 6.44 7.58
CA ILE A 16 0.17 7.01 6.26
C ILE A 16 -1.14 7.40 5.56
N ASN A 17 -2.16 6.55 5.61
CA ASN A 17 -3.45 6.86 5.00
C ASN A 17 -4.06 8.11 5.59
N GLN A 18 -4.00 8.28 6.90
CA GLN A 18 -4.55 9.45 7.55
C GLN A 18 -3.74 10.70 7.22
N GLU A 19 -2.43 10.61 7.30
CA GLU A 19 -1.55 11.78 7.12
C GLU A 19 -1.44 12.21 5.66
N ALA A 20 -1.37 11.26 4.73
CA ALA A 20 -1.13 11.55 3.31
C ALA A 20 -2.41 11.65 2.50
N LEU A 21 -3.43 10.86 2.83
CA LEU A 21 -4.66 10.76 2.03
C LEU A 21 -5.90 11.26 2.77
N GLY A 22 -5.79 11.50 4.07
CA GLY A 22 -6.91 11.96 4.89
C GLY A 22 -7.95 10.89 5.19
N TYR A 23 -7.63 9.63 4.99
CA TYR A 23 -8.54 8.52 5.26
C TYR A 23 -8.30 7.94 6.65
N SER A 24 -9.40 7.65 7.34
CA SER A 24 -9.37 7.01 8.65
C SER A 24 -10.08 5.66 8.56
N PHE A 25 -9.36 4.59 8.83
CA PHE A 25 -9.90 3.23 8.76
C PHE A 25 -9.32 2.43 9.92
N SER A 26 -10.09 1.51 10.50
CA SER A 26 -9.62 0.83 11.70
C SER A 26 -8.45 -0.11 11.39
N PRO A 27 -7.51 -0.26 12.35
CA PRO A 27 -6.42 -1.22 12.17
C PRO A 27 -6.91 -2.65 11.94
N GLU A 28 -8.00 -3.06 12.61
CA GLU A 28 -8.57 -4.40 12.46
C GLU A 28 -9.10 -4.62 11.05
N GLU A 29 -9.81 -3.66 10.50
CA GLU A 29 -10.32 -3.76 9.14
C GLU A 29 -9.18 -3.68 8.11
N THR A 30 -8.19 -2.84 8.36
CA THR A 30 -6.99 -2.76 7.51
C THR A 30 -6.25 -4.09 7.49
N ALA A 31 -6.07 -4.71 8.66
CA ALA A 31 -5.41 -6.02 8.74
C ALA A 31 -6.18 -7.10 7.99
N SER A 32 -7.51 -7.10 8.13
CA SER A 32 -8.37 -8.06 7.44
C SER A 32 -8.29 -7.91 5.92
N GLN A 33 -8.34 -6.67 5.43
CA GLN A 33 -8.22 -6.40 4.01
C GLN A 33 -6.84 -6.77 3.47
N LEU A 34 -5.79 -6.43 4.21
CA LEU A 34 -4.42 -6.75 3.81
C LEU A 34 -4.23 -8.25 3.68
N ALA A 35 -4.71 -9.02 4.67
CA ALA A 35 -4.61 -10.48 4.64
C ALA A 35 -5.33 -11.07 3.43
N ARG A 36 -6.54 -10.57 3.14
CA ARG A 36 -7.33 -11.05 2.01
C ARG A 36 -6.69 -10.68 0.67
N LEU A 37 -6.30 -9.42 0.51
CA LEU A 37 -5.75 -8.93 -0.76
C LEU A 37 -4.35 -9.47 -1.04
N SER A 38 -3.57 -9.77 -0.01
CA SER A 38 -2.24 -10.35 -0.19
C SER A 38 -2.26 -11.73 -0.83
N GLN A 39 -3.40 -12.42 -0.75
CA GLN A 39 -3.56 -13.75 -1.34
C GLN A 39 -4.24 -13.69 -2.70
N ASP A 40 -4.62 -12.53 -3.18
CA ASP A 40 -5.29 -12.36 -4.45
C ASP A 40 -4.27 -11.99 -5.52
N SER A 41 -4.11 -12.83 -6.53
CA SER A 41 -3.12 -12.63 -7.59
C SER A 41 -3.40 -11.39 -8.45
N HIS A 42 -4.58 -10.79 -8.34
CA HIS A 42 -4.93 -9.56 -9.06
C HIS A 42 -4.57 -8.29 -8.30
N HIS A 43 -4.03 -8.42 -7.08
CA HIS A 43 -3.65 -7.28 -6.28
C HIS A 43 -2.16 -7.30 -5.97
N PHE A 44 -1.55 -6.12 -6.06
CA PHE A 44 -0.15 -5.91 -5.74
C PHE A 44 -0.06 -4.89 -4.62
N LEU A 45 0.60 -5.28 -3.53
CA LEU A 45 0.70 -4.48 -2.31
C LEU A 45 2.18 -4.37 -1.96
N LEU A 46 2.79 -3.25 -2.33
CA LEU A 46 4.22 -3.04 -2.12
C LEU A 46 4.45 -1.87 -1.19
N GLY A 47 5.39 -2.05 -0.29
CA GLY A 47 5.83 -1.00 0.61
C GLY A 47 7.24 -0.54 0.30
N TYR A 48 7.53 0.72 0.63
CA TYR A 48 8.89 1.26 0.60
C TYR A 48 9.37 1.47 2.03
N GLU A 49 10.46 0.81 2.36
CA GLU A 49 11.01 0.79 3.70
C GLU A 49 12.35 1.54 3.75
N TYR A 50 12.54 2.32 4.81
CA TYR A 50 13.84 2.92 5.07
C TYR A 50 14.79 1.84 5.59
N VAL A 51 15.89 1.59 4.86
CA VAL A 51 16.76 0.45 5.10
C VAL A 51 17.35 0.43 6.51
N ALA A 52 17.76 1.60 7.01
CA ALA A 52 18.45 1.68 8.29
C ALA A 52 17.55 1.40 9.49
N SER A 53 16.28 1.80 9.43
CA SER A 53 15.36 1.71 10.57
C SER A 53 14.22 0.73 10.36
N HIS A 54 14.06 0.20 9.15
CA HIS A 54 12.95 -0.66 8.76
C HIS A 54 11.57 -0.01 8.89
N VAL A 55 11.53 1.32 8.89
CA VAL A 55 10.27 2.07 8.96
C VAL A 55 9.64 2.11 7.58
N LEU A 56 8.33 1.81 7.51
CA LEU A 56 7.57 1.94 6.27
C LEU A 56 7.34 3.42 5.97
N LEU A 57 7.81 3.88 4.83
CA LEU A 57 7.70 5.28 4.42
C LEU A 57 6.56 5.52 3.44
N GLY A 58 6.10 4.49 2.76
CA GLY A 58 5.02 4.61 1.79
C GLY A 58 4.62 3.26 1.25
N TYR A 59 3.54 3.24 0.46
CA TYR A 59 3.11 2.00 -0.17
C TYR A 59 2.35 2.30 -1.46
N VAL A 60 2.27 1.28 -2.31
CA VAL A 60 1.43 1.31 -3.51
C VAL A 60 0.51 0.08 -3.49
N HIS A 61 -0.74 0.30 -3.84
CA HIS A 61 -1.73 -0.75 -4.04
C HIS A 61 -2.23 -0.64 -5.48
N ALA A 62 -1.98 -1.68 -6.26
CA ALA A 62 -2.42 -1.75 -7.65
C ALA A 62 -3.23 -3.03 -7.86
N GLU A 63 -4.14 -3.02 -8.83
CA GLU A 63 -4.88 -4.20 -9.21
C GLU A 63 -4.76 -4.44 -10.70
N VAL A 64 -4.80 -5.71 -11.10
CA VAL A 64 -4.99 -6.09 -12.49
C VAL A 64 -6.47 -6.09 -12.76
N TYR A 65 -6.92 -5.42 -13.82
CA TYR A 65 -8.31 -5.50 -14.24
C TYR A 65 -8.38 -6.10 -15.64
N GLU A 66 -9.49 -6.80 -15.88
CA GLU A 66 -9.73 -7.46 -17.15
C GLU A 66 -11.14 -7.11 -17.61
N SER A 67 -11.31 -6.96 -18.94
CA SER A 67 -12.60 -6.64 -19.53
C SER A 67 -12.80 -7.43 -20.80
N LEU A 68 -14.01 -7.40 -21.33
CA LEU A 68 -14.34 -8.12 -22.56
C LEU A 68 -13.91 -7.36 -23.81
N TYR A 69 -13.46 -6.13 -23.68
CA TYR A 69 -13.18 -5.27 -24.82
C TYR A 69 -11.74 -4.75 -24.88
N SER A 70 -10.90 -5.14 -23.94
CA SER A 70 -9.51 -4.65 -23.93
C SER A 70 -8.59 -5.69 -23.32
N GLU A 71 -7.30 -5.51 -23.52
CA GLU A 71 -6.29 -6.31 -22.84
C GLU A 71 -6.29 -5.99 -21.34
N ALA A 72 -5.76 -6.91 -20.53
CA ALA A 72 -5.60 -6.69 -19.11
C ALA A 72 -4.72 -5.47 -18.85
N GLY A 73 -5.06 -4.69 -17.84
CA GLY A 73 -4.33 -3.50 -17.46
C GLY A 73 -4.15 -3.40 -15.97
N PHE A 74 -3.42 -2.37 -15.54
CA PHE A 74 -3.23 -2.08 -14.13
C PHE A 74 -3.98 -0.83 -13.73
N ASN A 75 -4.58 -0.87 -12.56
CA ASN A 75 -5.24 0.29 -11.96
C ASN A 75 -4.57 0.57 -10.62
N ILE A 76 -4.08 1.80 -10.44
CA ILE A 76 -3.48 2.20 -9.17
C ILE A 76 -4.60 2.64 -8.23
N LEU A 77 -4.82 1.87 -7.18
CA LEU A 77 -5.87 2.17 -6.20
C LEU A 77 -5.39 3.13 -5.13
N ALA A 78 -4.11 3.05 -4.76
CA ALA A 78 -3.52 3.94 -3.77
C ALA A 78 -2.03 4.06 -4.01
N LEU A 79 -1.52 5.28 -3.84
CA LEU A 79 -0.09 5.58 -3.81
C LEU A 79 0.09 6.63 -2.73
N ALA A 80 0.63 6.23 -1.60
CA ALA A 80 0.73 7.08 -0.44
C ALA A 80 2.14 7.06 0.12
N VAL A 81 2.65 8.25 0.45
CA VAL A 81 3.98 8.44 1.01
C VAL A 81 3.84 9.26 2.28
N SER A 82 4.49 8.82 3.36
CA SER A 82 4.52 9.55 4.62
C SER A 82 4.99 10.99 4.37
N PRO A 83 4.37 12.01 4.99
CA PRO A 83 4.80 13.40 4.81
C PRO A 83 6.28 13.62 5.10
N GLN A 84 6.86 12.89 6.06
CA GLN A 84 8.27 13.01 6.37
C GLN A 84 9.19 12.52 5.24
N ALA A 85 8.66 11.67 4.35
CA ALA A 85 9.43 11.08 3.27
C ALA A 85 9.16 11.74 1.91
N GLN A 86 8.13 12.58 1.82
CA GLN A 86 7.81 13.28 0.59
C GLN A 86 8.96 14.21 0.19
N GLY A 87 9.29 14.19 -1.09
CA GLY A 87 10.41 15.01 -1.58
C GLY A 87 11.76 14.34 -1.49
N GLN A 88 11.83 13.09 -1.03
CA GLN A 88 13.09 12.36 -0.95
C GLN A 88 13.29 11.39 -2.11
N GLY A 89 12.52 11.53 -3.18
CA GLY A 89 12.70 10.72 -4.38
C GLY A 89 12.10 9.32 -4.29
N ILE A 90 11.15 9.15 -3.41
CA ILE A 90 10.44 7.87 -3.24
C ILE A 90 9.31 7.74 -4.25
#